data_d443181ffbf0156fdd78316b95dcd0ce
#
_entry.id   d443181ffbf0156fdd78316b95dcd0ce
#
_cell.length_a   1.000
_cell.length_b   1.000
_cell.length_c   1.000
_cell.angle_alpha   90.00
_cell.angle_beta   90.00
_cell.angle_gamma   90.00
#
_symmetry.space_group_name_H-M   'P 1'
#
loop_
_entity.id
_entity.type
_entity.pdbx_description
1 polymer ?
#
loop_
_entity_poly.entity_id
_entity_poly.type
_entity_poly.pdbx_seq_one_letter_code
_entity_poly.pdbx_strand_id
1 'polypeptide(L)'
;KRIMMGVWSYLRQFLYTKFVIVVDDDIDVRKWEDVIWAISTRMDPVRDITMIEGTPIDYLDFASPEPSLGGKIGLDATNKLQTETKRDWGVKIRMDDEVIEKVSDMWDNLGLPGEGKSIWK
;
A
#
# COMPACT_ATOMS: atom_id res chain seq x y z
N LYS A 1 9.87 -3.78 7.11
CA LYS A 1 10.17 -5.22 7.40
C LYS A 1 9.74 -5.63 8.79
N ARG A 2 10.03 -4.85 9.83
CA ARG A 2 9.73 -5.19 11.22
C ARG A 2 8.22 -5.41 11.46
N ILE A 3 7.37 -4.57 10.89
CA ILE A 3 5.91 -4.71 10.95
C ILE A 3 5.45 -5.99 10.25
N MET A 4 5.96 -6.27 9.06
CA MET A 4 5.63 -7.48 8.31
C MET A 4 5.94 -8.75 9.11
N MET A 5 7.15 -8.83 9.66
CA MET A 5 7.55 -9.95 10.52
C MET A 5 6.69 -10.04 11.80
N GLY A 6 6.33 -8.89 12.38
CA GLY A 6 5.42 -8.82 13.52
C GLY A 6 4.05 -9.41 13.20
N VAL A 7 3.44 -9.03 12.08
CA VAL A 7 2.14 -9.56 11.63
C VAL A 7 2.21 -11.09 11.47
N TRP A 8 3.22 -11.59 10.79
CA TRP A 8 3.35 -13.02 10.50
C TRP A 8 3.72 -13.89 11.72
N SER A 9 4.22 -13.30 12.81
CA SER A 9 4.65 -14.03 14.00
C SER A 9 3.78 -13.81 15.25
N TYR A 10 2.90 -12.80 15.25
CA TYR A 10 2.23 -12.37 16.48
C TYR A 10 1.02 -13.21 16.85
N LEU A 11 0.11 -13.47 15.92
CA LEU A 11 -1.12 -14.22 16.15
C LEU A 11 -1.27 -15.35 15.13
N ARG A 12 -1.80 -16.50 15.59
CA ARG A 12 -2.00 -17.68 14.74
C ARG A 12 -2.77 -17.36 13.45
N GLN A 13 -3.84 -16.59 13.53
CA GLN A 13 -4.64 -16.21 12.36
C GLN A 13 -3.87 -15.32 11.37
N PHE A 14 -2.94 -14.50 11.84
CA PHE A 14 -2.09 -13.68 10.98
C PHE A 14 -0.92 -14.47 10.38
N LEU A 15 -0.55 -15.58 11.01
CA LEU A 15 0.45 -16.49 10.46
C LEU A 15 0.09 -16.96 9.04
N TYR A 16 -1.19 -17.07 8.72
CA TYR A 16 -1.67 -17.51 7.41
C TYR A 16 -1.81 -16.38 6.39
N THR A 17 -1.62 -15.13 6.77
CA THR A 17 -1.67 -13.98 5.86
C THR A 17 -0.54 -14.07 4.84
N LYS A 18 -0.88 -14.10 3.54
CA LYS A 18 0.10 -14.17 2.44
C LYS A 18 0.71 -12.82 2.13
N PHE A 19 -0.12 -11.79 2.06
CA PHE A 19 0.28 -10.45 1.64
C PHE A 19 0.22 -9.48 2.82
N VAL A 20 1.30 -8.73 3.04
CA VAL A 20 1.34 -7.62 3.99
C VAL A 20 1.85 -6.39 3.25
N ILE A 21 1.02 -5.37 3.13
CA ILE A 21 1.40 -4.08 2.55
C ILE A 21 1.51 -3.08 3.69
N VAL A 22 2.66 -2.45 3.83
CA VAL A 22 2.91 -1.42 4.85
C VAL A 22 2.92 -0.06 4.19
N VAL A 23 2.11 0.85 4.68
CA VAL A 23 1.98 2.24 4.21
C VAL A 23 2.11 3.19 5.39
N ASP A 24 2.33 4.48 5.12
CA ASP A 24 2.27 5.54 6.14
C ASP A 24 0.83 5.96 6.42
N ASP A 25 0.65 6.79 7.45
CA ASP A 25 -0.63 7.27 7.95
C ASP A 25 -1.36 8.26 7.02
N ASP A 26 -0.66 8.77 6.01
CA ASP A 26 -1.24 9.61 4.95
C ASP A 26 -2.00 8.80 3.86
N ILE A 27 -2.00 7.47 3.97
CA ILE A 27 -2.65 6.54 3.03
C ILE A 27 -3.89 5.93 3.67
N ASP A 28 -5.05 6.13 3.06
CA ASP A 28 -6.27 5.45 3.49
C ASP A 28 -6.27 3.97 3.06
N VAL A 29 -5.97 3.07 3.98
CA VAL A 29 -5.90 1.62 3.73
C VAL A 29 -7.23 0.99 3.29
N ARG A 30 -8.35 1.71 3.40
CA ARG A 30 -9.67 1.26 2.93
C ARG A 30 -9.94 1.65 1.48
N LYS A 31 -9.08 2.51 0.91
CA LYS A 31 -9.15 2.92 -0.49
C LYS A 31 -8.04 2.23 -1.27
N TRP A 32 -8.42 1.32 -2.12
CA TRP A 32 -7.47 0.55 -2.92
C TRP A 32 -6.63 1.44 -3.83
N GLU A 33 -7.20 2.51 -4.36
CA GLU A 33 -6.53 3.50 -5.18
C GLU A 33 -5.36 4.16 -4.45
N ASP A 34 -5.55 4.53 -3.18
CA ASP A 34 -4.51 5.15 -2.35
C ASP A 34 -3.38 4.15 -2.07
N VAL A 35 -3.73 2.90 -1.79
CA VAL A 35 -2.74 1.83 -1.54
C VAL A 35 -1.93 1.55 -2.80
N ILE A 36 -2.58 1.42 -3.97
CA ILE A 36 -1.88 1.22 -5.25
C ILE A 36 -1.02 2.43 -5.62
N TRP A 37 -1.50 3.64 -5.35
CA TRP A 37 -0.69 4.84 -5.53
C TRP A 37 0.59 4.79 -4.69
N ALA A 38 0.49 4.42 -3.41
CA ALA A 38 1.66 4.30 -2.53
C ALA A 38 2.64 3.24 -3.04
N ILE A 39 2.15 2.07 -3.46
CA ILE A 39 2.97 1.01 -4.06
C ILE A 39 3.70 1.54 -5.30
N SER A 40 2.98 2.23 -6.19
CA SER A 40 3.52 2.66 -7.48
C SER A 40 4.52 3.80 -7.37
N THR A 41 4.40 4.65 -6.34
CA THR A 41 5.21 5.88 -6.21
C THR A 41 6.32 5.79 -5.16
N ARG A 42 6.21 4.87 -4.18
CA ARG A 42 7.13 4.81 -3.04
C ARG A 42 8.01 3.57 -3.01
N MET A 43 7.68 2.54 -3.79
CA MET A 43 8.41 1.28 -3.78
C MET A 43 9.43 1.18 -4.91
N ASP A 44 10.59 0.65 -4.56
CA ASP A 44 11.48 -0.05 -5.48
C ASP A 44 11.38 -1.55 -5.21
N PRO A 45 11.03 -2.39 -6.21
CA PRO A 45 10.78 -3.82 -5.98
C PRO A 45 11.96 -4.57 -5.38
N VAL A 46 13.19 -4.19 -5.71
CA VAL A 46 14.38 -4.88 -5.19
C VAL A 46 14.64 -4.51 -3.73
N ARG A 47 14.45 -3.25 -3.37
CA ARG A 47 14.68 -2.75 -2.02
C ARG A 47 13.55 -3.09 -1.05
N ASP A 48 12.31 -2.99 -1.51
CA ASP A 48 11.13 -2.85 -0.65
C ASP A 48 10.24 -4.09 -0.62
N ILE A 49 10.53 -5.12 -1.41
CA ILE A 49 9.86 -6.41 -1.31
C ILE A 49 10.59 -7.30 -0.30
N THR A 50 9.84 -8.02 0.49
CA THR A 50 10.30 -9.12 1.34
C THR A 50 9.54 -10.36 0.95
N MET A 51 10.24 -11.37 0.43
CA MET A 51 9.68 -12.68 0.12
C MET A 51 10.20 -13.71 1.14
N ILE A 52 9.32 -14.59 1.59
CA ILE A 52 9.65 -15.68 2.51
C ILE A 52 9.05 -16.94 1.93
N GLU A 53 9.87 -17.96 1.77
CA GLU A 53 9.49 -19.27 1.27
C GLU A 53 9.31 -20.27 2.42
N GLY A 54 8.58 -21.35 2.15
CA GLY A 54 8.47 -22.48 3.06
C GLY A 54 7.85 -22.15 4.41
N THR A 55 6.83 -21.29 4.43
CA THR A 55 6.14 -20.90 5.66
C THR A 55 4.77 -21.54 5.77
N PRO A 56 4.23 -21.70 6.99
CA PRO A 56 2.87 -22.16 7.18
C PRO A 56 1.86 -21.24 6.52
N ILE A 57 0.91 -21.84 5.80
CA ILE A 57 -0.27 -21.18 5.25
C ILE A 57 -1.50 -22.03 5.53
N ASP A 58 -2.69 -21.49 5.26
CA ASP A 58 -3.93 -22.25 5.41
C ASP A 58 -3.97 -23.43 4.43
N TYR A 59 -4.42 -24.61 4.92
CA TYR A 59 -4.53 -25.81 4.10
C TYR A 59 -5.58 -25.68 2.98
N LEU A 60 -6.50 -24.72 3.08
CA LEU A 60 -7.49 -24.38 2.05
C LEU A 60 -6.90 -23.49 0.94
N ASP A 61 -5.67 -23.04 1.08
CA ASP A 61 -5.00 -22.26 0.05
C ASP A 61 -4.45 -23.16 -1.06
N PHE A 62 -5.29 -23.45 -2.05
CA PHE A 62 -4.93 -24.28 -3.20
C PHE A 62 -3.94 -23.64 -4.18
N ALA A 63 -3.59 -22.35 -3.99
CA ALA A 63 -2.53 -21.70 -4.76
C ALA A 63 -1.12 -22.01 -4.21
N SER A 64 -1.02 -22.65 -3.06
CA SER A 64 0.28 -23.08 -2.53
C SER A 64 0.83 -24.29 -3.28
N PRO A 65 2.17 -24.45 -3.35
CA PRO A 65 2.79 -25.59 -4.00
C PRO A 65 2.54 -26.90 -3.24
N GLU A 66 2.34 -26.82 -1.93
CA GLU A 66 2.08 -27.97 -1.05
C GLU A 66 1.01 -27.61 0.00
N PRO A 67 0.23 -28.59 0.48
CA PRO A 67 -0.74 -28.36 1.53
C PRO A 67 -0.08 -27.76 2.79
N SER A 68 -0.64 -26.68 3.31
CA SER A 68 -0.17 -25.98 4.51
C SER A 68 1.23 -25.38 4.44
N LEU A 69 1.87 -25.39 3.27
CA LEU A 69 3.21 -24.82 3.07
C LEU A 69 3.24 -23.92 1.84
N GLY A 70 3.65 -22.69 2.01
CA GLY A 70 3.70 -21.72 0.91
C GLY A 70 4.59 -20.55 1.17
N GLY A 71 4.45 -19.51 0.38
CA GLY A 71 5.21 -18.28 0.46
C GLY A 71 4.44 -17.11 1.04
N LYS A 72 5.18 -16.08 1.43
CA LYS A 72 4.66 -14.79 1.87
C LYS A 72 5.36 -13.67 1.13
N ILE A 73 4.63 -12.59 0.90
CA ILE A 73 5.19 -11.37 0.32
C ILE A 73 4.82 -10.15 1.17
N GLY A 74 5.82 -9.37 1.51
CA GLY A 74 5.65 -8.07 2.16
C GLY A 74 6.07 -6.94 1.23
N LEU A 75 5.26 -5.91 1.14
CA LEU A 75 5.49 -4.71 0.34
C LEU A 75 5.65 -3.51 1.28
N ASP A 76 6.79 -2.81 1.20
CA ASP A 76 7.07 -1.61 1.97
C ASP A 76 6.81 -0.37 1.12
N ALA A 77 5.57 0.09 1.14
CA ALA A 77 5.11 1.28 0.43
C ALA A 77 5.09 2.54 1.32
N THR A 78 6.00 2.61 2.30
CA THR A 78 6.20 3.81 3.12
C THR A 78 7.12 4.82 2.43
N ASN A 79 7.10 6.08 2.88
CA ASN A 79 8.10 7.08 2.51
C ASN A 79 9.51 6.59 2.91
N LYS A 80 10.52 6.96 2.13
CA LYS A 80 11.89 6.52 2.38
C LYS A 80 12.71 7.59 3.07
N LEU A 81 13.51 7.15 4.02
CA LEU A 81 14.48 8.00 4.69
C LEU A 81 15.74 8.17 3.82
N GLN A 82 16.53 9.21 4.08
CA GLN A 82 17.79 9.43 3.39
C GLN A 82 18.80 8.27 3.54
N THR A 83 18.63 7.44 4.57
CA THR A 83 19.43 6.22 4.77
C THR A 83 19.03 5.07 3.84
N GLU A 84 17.85 5.14 3.25
CA GLU A 84 17.26 4.08 2.40
C GLU A 84 17.33 4.43 0.91
N THR A 85 17.53 5.71 0.58
CA THR A 85 17.67 6.20 -0.79
C THR A 85 18.73 7.29 -0.91
N LYS A 86 19.41 7.36 -2.05
CA LYS A 86 20.37 8.42 -2.38
C LYS A 86 19.71 9.63 -3.04
N ARG A 87 18.42 9.56 -3.30
CA ARG A 87 17.64 10.63 -3.96
C ARG A 87 16.93 11.46 -2.91
N ASP A 88 16.76 12.75 -3.18
CA ASP A 88 15.82 13.57 -2.45
C ASP A 88 14.41 12.96 -2.61
N TRP A 89 13.74 12.74 -1.48
CA TRP A 89 12.43 12.11 -1.51
C TRP A 89 11.39 13.09 -2.03
N GLY A 90 10.56 12.61 -2.95
CA GLY A 90 9.52 13.43 -3.56
C GLY A 90 8.45 13.87 -2.56
N VAL A 91 7.94 15.06 -2.76
CA VAL A 91 6.80 15.59 -2.01
C VAL A 91 5.53 15.39 -2.84
N LYS A 92 4.48 14.89 -2.21
CA LYS A 92 3.16 14.72 -2.83
C LYS A 92 2.65 16.07 -3.33
N ILE A 93 2.38 16.16 -4.64
CA ILE A 93 1.77 17.35 -5.21
C ILE A 93 0.30 17.39 -4.76
N ARG A 94 -0.09 18.48 -4.14
CA ARG A 94 -1.46 18.74 -3.73
C ARG A 94 -1.83 20.17 -4.11
N MET A 95 -3.05 20.37 -4.61
CA MET A 95 -3.60 21.70 -4.82
C MET A 95 -3.95 22.35 -3.48
N ASP A 96 -3.95 23.68 -3.46
CA ASP A 96 -4.42 24.45 -2.31
C ASP A 96 -5.89 24.14 -2.04
N ASP A 97 -6.29 24.13 -0.76
CA ASP A 97 -7.65 23.76 -0.36
C ASP A 97 -8.71 24.66 -1.02
N GLU A 98 -8.44 25.94 -1.19
CA GLU A 98 -9.30 26.91 -1.90
C GLU A 98 -9.54 26.50 -3.37
N VAL A 99 -8.51 25.97 -4.02
CA VAL A 99 -8.62 25.49 -5.41
C VAL A 99 -9.44 24.21 -5.47
N ILE A 100 -9.24 23.32 -4.51
CA ILE A 100 -10.00 22.06 -4.40
C ILE A 100 -11.50 22.35 -4.20
N GLU A 101 -11.84 23.27 -3.28
CA GLU A 101 -13.22 23.69 -3.03
C GLU A 101 -13.84 24.32 -4.27
N LYS A 102 -13.16 25.27 -4.88
CA LYS A 102 -13.65 25.94 -6.11
C LYS A 102 -13.92 24.97 -7.24
N VAL A 103 -13.04 24.00 -7.46
CA VAL A 103 -13.23 22.99 -8.51
C VAL A 103 -14.37 22.04 -8.14
N SER A 104 -14.49 21.64 -6.87
CA SER A 104 -15.58 20.79 -6.39
C SER A 104 -16.96 21.45 -6.60
N ASP A 105 -17.08 22.74 -6.28
CA ASP A 105 -18.32 23.50 -6.46
C ASP A 105 -18.71 23.67 -7.96
N MET A 106 -17.72 23.67 -8.83
CA MET A 106 -17.94 23.80 -10.29
C MET A 106 -18.15 22.44 -10.98
N TRP A 107 -17.92 21.32 -10.30
CA TRP A 107 -17.83 20.00 -10.94
C TRP A 107 -19.07 19.63 -11.74
N ASP A 108 -20.26 19.85 -11.17
CA ASP A 108 -21.52 19.53 -11.82
C ASP A 108 -21.75 20.35 -13.11
N ASN A 109 -21.15 21.55 -13.19
CA ASN A 109 -21.25 22.42 -14.35
C ASN A 109 -20.22 22.07 -15.44
N LEU A 110 -19.22 21.25 -15.13
CA LEU A 110 -18.19 20.85 -16.11
C LEU A 110 -18.62 19.69 -17.01
N GLY A 111 -19.74 19.05 -16.72
CA GLY A 111 -20.26 17.91 -17.48
C GLY A 111 -19.33 16.70 -17.49
N LEU A 112 -18.47 16.58 -16.50
CA LEU A 112 -17.54 15.47 -16.36
C LEU A 112 -18.19 14.31 -15.58
N PRO A 113 -17.89 13.04 -15.92
CA PRO A 113 -18.41 11.92 -15.17
C PRO A 113 -17.72 11.83 -13.79
N GLY A 114 -18.47 11.37 -12.78
CA GLY A 114 -17.97 11.16 -11.41
C GLY A 114 -18.56 12.15 -10.40
N GLU A 115 -18.31 11.90 -9.12
CA GLU A 115 -18.86 12.69 -8.01
C GLU A 115 -18.06 13.96 -7.69
N GLY A 116 -17.12 14.37 -8.49
CA GLY A 116 -16.32 15.59 -8.29
C GLY A 116 -15.46 15.63 -7.03
N LYS A 117 -15.37 14.53 -6.33
CA LYS A 117 -14.54 14.45 -5.13
C LYS A 117 -13.08 14.25 -5.52
N SER A 118 -12.24 15.19 -5.12
CA SER A 118 -10.81 15.03 -5.28
C SER A 118 -10.34 13.73 -4.67
N ILE A 119 -9.64 12.92 -5.45
CA ILE A 119 -8.93 11.72 -4.95
C ILE A 119 -7.78 12.09 -3.99
N TRP A 120 -7.48 13.36 -3.88
CA TRP A 120 -6.37 13.94 -3.13
C TRP A 120 -6.81 14.66 -1.84
N LYS A 121 -7.84 14.17 -1.17
CA LYS A 121 -8.21 14.68 0.16
C LYS A 121 -7.25 14.21 1.22
#